data_58183b959557ead55257e6fe18f503a6
#
_entry.id   58183b959557ead55257e6fe18f503a6
#
_cell.length_a   1.000
_cell.length_b   1.000
_cell.length_c   1.000
_cell.angle_alpha   90.00
_cell.angle_beta   90.00
_cell.angle_gamma   90.00
#
_symmetry.space_group_name_H-M   'P 1'
#
loop_
_entity.id
_entity.type
_entity.pdbx_description
1 polymer ?
#
loop_
_entity_poly.entity_id
_entity_poly.type
_entity_poly.pdbx_seq_one_letter_code
_entity_poly.pdbx_strand_id
1 'polypeptide(L)'
;MTKRAIITLLTFLAVACAVASAQKYNVIDKTVAVVGNEVIQISDIENAVKERRAQGMSSDQNVRCEVLENILVAKLFLMQARIDSLTVNSDYVEERLSQSIDRYLTYLGGEEKLEEYFGKPLYRLRQEWRKQYEDESLQNEEQRNIMNKVPEMTPYDVKQYLDTVDAKNLPIVPIKYQLSQICLYPDREAANLAVREKLLDLRERIINGEKFSTLARMYSEDPGSSRRGGELGMASKSIFWPAFSDAAMSLKPGVISQIVETPDGFHIIEVIEKKGDMFNARHILLKPTYTSEDKNKAFKTLDSLRTEILAGAVTFQMAANFYSQDAATKTNGGQMADPNTGSSYFEIDQLKPEDYKAIRGLKEGEISAPVESTDNEGRPDQVKDYVVGKTIYKIIKVDKILPSHTATFDNDFSQLQNEVRREKQMKAIDDFLAEKIAATHIIIDPMFKDCDFTRPGWAAKFSED
;
A
#
# COMPACT_ATOMS: atom_id res chain seq x y z
N MET A 1 -17.80 76.30 8.47
CA MET A 1 -17.50 75.05 7.85
C MET A 1 -18.17 74.95 6.50
N THR A 2 -17.42 74.90 5.45
CA THR A 2 -17.90 75.06 4.08
C THR A 2 -18.55 73.80 3.59
N LYS A 3 -19.59 73.88 2.73
CA LYS A 3 -20.33 72.73 2.14
C LYS A 3 -19.42 71.61 1.60
N ARG A 4 -18.20 71.90 1.24
CA ARG A 4 -17.19 70.91 0.76
C ARG A 4 -16.69 69.98 1.89
N ALA A 5 -16.55 70.50 3.12
CA ALA A 5 -16.09 69.69 4.27
C ALA A 5 -17.16 68.66 4.72
N ILE A 6 -18.44 69.00 4.57
CA ILE A 6 -19.56 68.09 4.90
C ILE A 6 -19.71 66.96 3.88
N ILE A 7 -19.50 67.25 2.59
CA ILE A 7 -19.53 66.25 1.51
C ILE A 7 -18.37 65.28 1.64
N THR A 8 -17.16 65.78 1.99
CA THR A 8 -15.99 64.87 2.20
C THR A 8 -16.14 64.00 3.45
N LEU A 9 -16.80 64.48 4.50
CA LEU A 9 -17.07 63.71 5.71
C LEU A 9 -18.15 62.63 5.48
N LEU A 10 -19.16 62.93 4.66
CA LEU A 10 -20.22 62.00 4.27
C LEU A 10 -19.73 60.89 3.32
N THR A 11 -18.81 61.20 2.42
CA THR A 11 -18.18 60.20 1.54
C THR A 11 -17.22 59.30 2.31
N PHE A 12 -16.51 59.79 3.32
CA PHE A 12 -15.66 58.96 4.17
C PHE A 12 -16.47 58.04 5.10
N LEU A 13 -17.64 58.49 5.57
CA LEU A 13 -18.56 57.66 6.38
C LEU A 13 -19.24 56.59 5.54
N ALA A 14 -19.57 56.84 4.27
CA ALA A 14 -20.16 55.89 3.35
C ALA A 14 -19.16 54.78 2.91
N VAL A 15 -17.87 55.12 2.76
CA VAL A 15 -16.81 54.13 2.47
C VAL A 15 -16.49 53.30 3.71
N ALA A 16 -16.54 53.85 4.92
CA ALA A 16 -16.35 53.07 6.17
C ALA A 16 -17.48 52.08 6.43
N CYS A 17 -18.72 52.33 6.01
CA CYS A 17 -19.83 51.39 6.11
C CYS A 17 -19.78 50.30 5.05
N ALA A 18 -19.10 50.49 3.91
CA ALA A 18 -19.00 49.45 2.86
C ALA A 18 -17.90 48.40 3.15
N VAL A 19 -16.98 48.64 4.09
CA VAL A 19 -15.93 47.70 4.48
C VAL A 19 -16.34 46.82 5.67
N ALA A 20 -17.47 47.10 6.32
CA ALA A 20 -17.92 46.38 7.51
C ALA A 20 -18.85 45.17 7.21
N SER A 21 -19.00 44.74 5.96
CA SER A 21 -19.95 43.68 5.58
C SER A 21 -19.31 42.46 4.92
N ALA A 22 -18.04 42.21 5.16
CA ALA A 22 -17.49 40.87 4.91
C ALA A 22 -17.44 40.08 6.22
N GLN A 23 -18.59 39.98 6.90
CA GLN A 23 -18.78 38.86 7.81
C GLN A 23 -18.70 37.59 6.95
N LYS A 24 -17.59 36.83 7.07
CA LYS A 24 -17.56 35.44 6.69
C LYS A 24 -18.69 34.79 7.49
N TYR A 25 -19.83 34.58 6.83
CA TYR A 25 -20.82 33.65 7.34
C TYR A 25 -20.07 32.32 7.46
N ASN A 26 -19.85 31.87 8.69
CA ASN A 26 -19.58 30.47 8.91
C ASN A 26 -20.79 29.74 8.31
N VAL A 27 -20.59 29.14 7.17
CA VAL A 27 -21.60 28.25 6.57
C VAL A 27 -21.86 27.19 7.62
N ILE A 28 -23.02 27.26 8.29
CA ILE A 28 -23.47 26.21 9.18
C ILE A 28 -23.59 24.99 8.27
N ASP A 29 -22.88 23.92 8.60
CA ASP A 29 -22.87 22.68 7.82
C ASP A 29 -24.32 22.17 7.72
N LYS A 30 -24.76 21.83 6.49
CA LYS A 30 -26.15 21.41 6.25
C LYS A 30 -26.25 19.90 6.44
N THR A 31 -27.21 19.47 7.28
CA THR A 31 -27.61 18.07 7.33
C THR A 31 -28.28 17.67 6.02
N VAL A 32 -27.75 16.66 5.36
CA VAL A 32 -28.24 16.16 4.06
C VAL A 32 -28.85 14.78 4.13
N ALA A 33 -28.57 14.02 5.19
CA ALA A 33 -29.29 12.80 5.47
C ALA A 33 -29.24 12.44 6.96
N VAL A 34 -30.21 11.65 7.40
CA VAL A 34 -30.27 11.04 8.73
C VAL A 34 -30.55 9.55 8.57
N VAL A 35 -29.78 8.71 9.26
CA VAL A 35 -29.95 7.25 9.30
C VAL A 35 -30.09 6.83 10.76
N GLY A 36 -31.31 6.57 11.21
CA GLY A 36 -31.58 6.36 12.65
C GLY A 36 -31.12 7.55 13.49
N ASN A 37 -30.07 7.39 14.29
CA ASN A 37 -29.49 8.45 15.14
C ASN A 37 -28.24 9.09 14.53
N GLU A 38 -27.81 8.66 13.35
CA GLU A 38 -26.60 9.16 12.68
C GLU A 38 -26.95 10.25 11.67
N VAL A 39 -26.25 11.37 11.76
CA VAL A 39 -26.42 12.52 10.87
C VAL A 39 -25.33 12.51 9.83
N ILE A 40 -25.66 12.85 8.58
CA ILE A 40 -24.71 13.04 7.47
C ILE A 40 -24.79 14.51 7.06
N GLN A 41 -23.64 15.17 7.03
CA GLN A 41 -23.53 16.57 6.66
C GLN A 41 -23.03 16.73 5.23
N ILE A 42 -23.27 17.86 4.62
CA ILE A 42 -22.77 18.16 3.27
C ILE A 42 -21.24 18.15 3.24
N SER A 43 -20.59 18.56 4.33
CA SER A 43 -19.14 18.53 4.47
C SER A 43 -18.57 17.12 4.41
N ASP A 44 -19.29 16.11 4.92
CA ASP A 44 -18.84 14.71 4.86
C ASP A 44 -18.75 14.25 3.39
N ILE A 45 -19.77 14.61 2.59
CA ILE A 45 -19.78 14.28 1.15
C ILE A 45 -18.67 15.03 0.42
N GLU A 46 -18.53 16.35 0.64
CA GLU A 46 -17.52 17.15 -0.08
C GLU A 46 -16.08 16.74 0.28
N ASN A 47 -15.83 16.34 1.52
CA ASN A 47 -14.53 15.82 1.93
C ASN A 47 -14.21 14.47 1.25
N ALA A 48 -15.17 13.55 1.21
CA ALA A 48 -14.99 12.27 0.52
C ALA A 48 -14.83 12.44 -1.00
N VAL A 49 -15.53 13.40 -1.61
CA VAL A 49 -15.33 13.77 -3.02
C VAL A 49 -13.93 14.33 -3.27
N LYS A 50 -13.41 15.19 -2.37
CA LYS A 50 -12.04 15.71 -2.48
C LYS A 50 -11.00 14.59 -2.41
N GLU A 51 -11.18 13.62 -1.53
CA GLU A 51 -10.31 12.46 -1.40
C GLU A 51 -10.29 11.63 -2.69
N ARG A 52 -11.45 11.33 -3.27
CA ARG A 52 -11.54 10.63 -4.56
C ARG A 52 -10.87 11.39 -5.70
N ARG A 53 -11.00 12.72 -5.75
CA ARG A 53 -10.30 13.58 -6.71
C ARG A 53 -8.79 13.48 -6.58
N ALA A 54 -8.28 13.50 -5.35
CA ALA A 54 -6.85 13.35 -5.08
C ALA A 54 -6.30 12.00 -5.57
N GLN A 55 -7.15 10.97 -5.66
CA GLN A 55 -6.85 9.65 -6.21
C GLN A 55 -7.03 9.57 -7.74
N GLY A 56 -7.33 10.68 -8.42
CA GLY A 56 -7.46 10.75 -9.89
C GLY A 56 -8.80 10.28 -10.44
N MET A 57 -9.83 10.11 -9.60
CA MET A 57 -11.17 9.74 -10.05
C MET A 57 -11.96 10.97 -10.54
N SER A 58 -12.90 10.74 -11.47
CA SER A 58 -13.81 11.76 -12.00
C SER A 58 -14.62 12.43 -10.88
N SER A 59 -15.05 13.66 -11.10
CA SER A 59 -15.74 14.49 -10.11
C SER A 59 -17.06 15.03 -10.66
N ASP A 60 -17.75 14.26 -11.47
CA ASP A 60 -19.08 14.61 -11.97
C ASP A 60 -20.16 14.53 -10.86
N GLN A 61 -21.38 14.88 -11.22
CA GLN A 61 -22.50 14.90 -10.26
C GLN A 61 -22.82 13.51 -9.71
N ASN A 62 -22.53 12.44 -10.49
CA ASN A 62 -22.74 11.06 -10.06
C ASN A 62 -21.82 10.66 -8.89
N VAL A 63 -20.61 11.22 -8.78
CA VAL A 63 -19.70 10.94 -7.66
C VAL A 63 -20.28 11.36 -6.31
N ARG A 64 -21.01 12.48 -6.23
CA ARG A 64 -21.67 12.89 -4.98
C ARG A 64 -22.78 11.92 -4.59
N CYS A 65 -23.53 11.42 -5.57
CA CYS A 65 -24.58 10.43 -5.35
C CYS A 65 -24.01 9.10 -4.85
N GLU A 66 -22.95 8.62 -5.49
CA GLU A 66 -22.23 7.41 -5.05
C GLU A 66 -21.63 7.57 -3.65
N VAL A 67 -21.02 8.71 -3.36
CA VAL A 67 -20.46 9.01 -2.04
C VAL A 67 -21.55 9.02 -0.98
N LEU A 68 -22.67 9.68 -1.25
CA LEU A 68 -23.80 9.68 -0.33
C LEU A 68 -24.31 8.25 -0.08
N GLU A 69 -24.55 7.45 -1.13
CA GLU A 69 -25.00 6.07 -0.99
C GLU A 69 -24.02 5.23 -0.16
N ASN A 70 -22.73 5.36 -0.39
CA ASN A 70 -21.71 4.67 0.39
C ASN A 70 -21.73 5.07 1.88
N ILE A 71 -21.90 6.36 2.18
CA ILE A 71 -22.02 6.83 3.56
C ILE A 71 -23.32 6.30 4.20
N LEU A 72 -24.45 6.33 3.49
CA LEU A 72 -25.72 5.77 3.99
C LEU A 72 -25.57 4.29 4.32
N VAL A 73 -24.97 3.51 3.44
CA VAL A 73 -24.70 2.07 3.64
C VAL A 73 -23.77 1.86 4.84
N ALA A 74 -22.69 2.63 4.96
CA ALA A 74 -21.78 2.56 6.09
C ALA A 74 -22.46 2.84 7.43
N LYS A 75 -23.39 3.81 7.46
CA LYS A 75 -24.18 4.12 8.66
C LYS A 75 -25.14 2.99 9.04
N LEU A 76 -25.69 2.26 8.06
CA LEU A 76 -26.54 1.09 8.34
C LEU A 76 -25.72 -0.05 9.00
N PHE A 77 -24.53 -0.35 8.48
CA PHE A 77 -23.64 -1.32 9.12
C PHE A 77 -23.23 -0.88 10.53
N LEU A 78 -22.84 0.38 10.70
CA LEU A 78 -22.45 0.93 12.01
C LEU A 78 -23.60 0.82 13.04
N MET A 79 -24.80 1.17 12.62
CA MET A 79 -26.00 1.07 13.47
C MET A 79 -26.23 -0.39 13.91
N GLN A 80 -26.15 -1.34 12.98
CA GLN A 80 -26.32 -2.75 13.31
C GLN A 80 -25.20 -3.27 14.20
N ALA A 81 -23.94 -2.93 13.90
CA ALA A 81 -22.81 -3.31 14.74
C ALA A 81 -22.97 -2.87 16.20
N ARG A 82 -23.53 -1.67 16.42
CA ARG A 82 -23.85 -1.18 17.76
C ARG A 82 -25.00 -1.92 18.41
N ILE A 83 -26.06 -2.28 17.64
CA ILE A 83 -27.16 -3.11 18.13
C ILE A 83 -26.65 -4.48 18.55
N ASP A 84 -25.76 -5.08 17.75
CA ASP A 84 -25.17 -6.39 18.00
C ASP A 84 -24.05 -6.34 19.07
N SER A 85 -23.78 -5.14 19.62
CA SER A 85 -22.77 -4.90 20.65
C SER A 85 -21.36 -5.37 20.23
N LEU A 86 -21.01 -5.19 18.97
CA LEU A 86 -19.69 -5.54 18.46
C LEU A 86 -18.62 -4.66 19.10
N THR A 87 -17.46 -5.23 19.33
CA THR A 87 -16.30 -4.55 19.89
C THR A 87 -15.14 -4.57 18.90
N VAL A 88 -14.35 -3.51 18.90
CA VAL A 88 -13.15 -3.42 18.07
C VAL A 88 -11.89 -3.66 18.92
N ASN A 89 -10.85 -4.13 18.26
CA ASN A 89 -9.53 -4.22 18.87
C ASN A 89 -8.95 -2.80 18.99
N SER A 90 -8.89 -2.27 20.22
CA SER A 90 -8.38 -0.93 20.52
C SER A 90 -6.92 -0.76 20.11
N ASP A 91 -6.08 -1.80 20.25
CA ASP A 91 -4.67 -1.73 19.88
C ASP A 91 -4.50 -1.55 18.38
N TYR A 92 -5.31 -2.23 17.57
CA TYR A 92 -5.33 -2.06 16.12
C TYR A 92 -5.75 -0.63 15.71
N VAL A 93 -6.75 -0.06 16.40
CA VAL A 93 -7.20 1.31 16.14
C VAL A 93 -6.11 2.31 16.48
N GLU A 94 -5.43 2.15 17.62
CA GLU A 94 -4.34 3.03 18.03
C GLU A 94 -3.13 2.92 17.11
N GLU A 95 -2.82 1.74 16.63
CA GLU A 95 -1.73 1.52 15.67
C GLU A 95 -2.03 2.23 14.33
N ARG A 96 -3.23 2.04 13.77
CA ARG A 96 -3.67 2.76 12.54
C ARG A 96 -3.64 4.27 12.73
N LEU A 97 -4.13 4.76 13.87
CA LEU A 97 -4.14 6.18 14.21
C LEU A 97 -2.71 6.74 14.23
N SER A 98 -1.81 6.06 14.94
CA SER A 98 -0.41 6.48 15.06
C SER A 98 0.28 6.50 13.69
N GLN A 99 0.14 5.43 12.89
CA GLN A 99 0.69 5.36 11.54
C GLN A 99 0.17 6.49 10.63
N SER A 100 -1.11 6.84 10.75
CA SER A 100 -1.68 7.92 9.93
C SER A 100 -1.15 9.28 10.37
N ILE A 101 -1.07 9.54 11.65
CA ILE A 101 -0.50 10.79 12.19
C ILE A 101 0.98 10.91 11.80
N ASP A 102 1.78 9.87 11.98
CA ASP A 102 3.20 9.86 11.63
C ASP A 102 3.43 10.14 10.13
N ARG A 103 2.57 9.58 9.29
CA ARG A 103 2.58 9.84 7.84
C ARG A 103 2.33 11.32 7.52
N TYR A 104 1.33 11.93 8.15
CA TYR A 104 1.03 13.34 7.94
C TYR A 104 2.10 14.25 8.54
N LEU A 105 2.62 13.94 9.73
CA LEU A 105 3.74 14.67 10.32
C LEU A 105 4.97 14.67 9.42
N THR A 106 5.26 13.51 8.82
CA THR A 106 6.37 13.36 7.86
C THR A 106 6.12 14.15 6.57
N TYR A 107 4.91 14.02 6.01
CA TYR A 107 4.55 14.67 4.75
C TYR A 107 4.50 16.20 4.87
N LEU A 108 3.93 16.72 5.94
CA LEU A 108 3.77 18.16 6.16
C LEU A 108 5.01 18.80 6.81
N GLY A 109 5.88 18.00 7.45
CA GLY A 109 7.11 18.45 8.06
C GLY A 109 6.96 18.95 9.50
N GLY A 110 6.02 18.40 10.26
CA GLY A 110 5.89 18.57 11.70
C GLY A 110 4.49 18.91 12.20
N GLU A 111 4.34 18.94 13.53
CA GLU A 111 3.06 19.09 14.23
C GLU A 111 2.40 20.45 13.95
N GLU A 112 3.16 21.56 14.01
CA GLU A 112 2.66 22.90 13.76
C GLU A 112 2.01 23.04 12.37
N LYS A 113 2.65 22.48 11.35
CA LYS A 113 2.11 22.49 9.98
C LYS A 113 0.91 21.56 9.81
N LEU A 114 0.87 20.44 10.54
CA LEU A 114 -0.28 19.56 10.56
C LEU A 114 -1.48 20.26 11.19
N GLU A 115 -1.30 20.94 12.31
CA GLU A 115 -2.36 21.73 12.96
C GLU A 115 -2.85 22.89 12.08
N GLU A 116 -1.94 23.57 11.39
CA GLU A 116 -2.28 24.61 10.41
C GLU A 116 -3.08 24.04 9.23
N TYR A 117 -2.65 22.89 8.69
CA TYR A 117 -3.30 22.25 7.54
C TYR A 117 -4.74 21.81 7.84
N PHE A 118 -4.96 21.20 9.02
CA PHE A 118 -6.29 20.75 9.42
C PHE A 118 -7.10 21.83 10.18
N GLY A 119 -6.48 22.92 10.58
CA GLY A 119 -7.11 23.98 11.37
C GLY A 119 -7.54 23.54 12.77
N LYS A 120 -6.91 22.49 13.30
CA LYS A 120 -7.26 21.86 14.59
C LYS A 120 -5.98 21.40 15.32
N PRO A 121 -5.94 21.47 16.66
CA PRO A 121 -4.83 20.95 17.42
C PRO A 121 -4.76 19.43 17.34
N LEU A 122 -3.54 18.86 17.38
CA LEU A 122 -3.25 17.45 17.21
C LEU A 122 -4.08 16.54 18.14
N TYR A 123 -4.29 16.93 19.40
CA TYR A 123 -5.09 16.13 20.33
C TYR A 123 -6.56 15.97 19.87
N ARG A 124 -7.13 17.00 19.24
CA ARG A 124 -8.49 16.92 18.66
C ARG A 124 -8.53 16.05 17.42
N LEU A 125 -7.54 16.18 16.55
CA LEU A 125 -7.41 15.30 15.39
C LEU A 125 -7.30 13.84 15.82
N ARG A 126 -6.51 13.55 16.86
CA ARG A 126 -6.43 12.20 17.44
C ARG A 126 -7.78 11.67 17.92
N GLN A 127 -8.58 12.48 18.60
CA GLN A 127 -9.91 12.07 19.07
C GLN A 127 -10.88 11.80 17.93
N GLU A 128 -10.93 12.70 16.93
CA GLU A 128 -11.81 12.56 15.77
C GLU A 128 -11.43 11.35 14.93
N TRP A 129 -10.15 11.17 14.61
CA TRP A 129 -9.67 10.03 13.80
C TRP A 129 -9.77 8.70 14.53
N ARG A 130 -9.55 8.68 15.86
CA ARG A 130 -9.81 7.48 16.65
C ARG A 130 -11.25 7.02 16.50
N LYS A 131 -12.20 7.94 16.72
CA LYS A 131 -13.61 7.63 16.56
C LYS A 131 -13.97 7.17 15.14
N GLN A 132 -13.38 7.80 14.13
CA GLN A 132 -13.55 7.40 12.73
C GLN A 132 -13.06 5.96 12.51
N TYR A 133 -11.85 5.61 12.97
CA TYR A 133 -11.29 4.27 12.82
C TYR A 133 -12.05 3.22 13.64
N GLU A 134 -12.57 3.58 14.81
CA GLU A 134 -13.48 2.72 15.57
C GLU A 134 -14.76 2.43 14.80
N ASP A 135 -15.42 3.47 14.27
CA ASP A 135 -16.64 3.35 13.49
C ASP A 135 -16.40 2.53 12.20
N GLU A 136 -15.31 2.77 11.47
CA GLU A 136 -14.91 1.99 10.30
C GLU A 136 -14.66 0.51 10.65
N SER A 137 -14.01 0.26 11.79
CA SER A 137 -13.73 -1.11 12.25
C SER A 137 -15.02 -1.85 12.60
N LEU A 138 -15.97 -1.18 13.25
CA LEU A 138 -17.31 -1.74 13.55
C LEU A 138 -18.08 -2.07 12.27
N GLN A 139 -18.07 -1.17 11.28
CA GLN A 139 -18.72 -1.40 9.99
C GLN A 139 -18.13 -2.63 9.27
N ASN A 140 -16.82 -2.74 9.24
CA ASN A 140 -16.12 -3.86 8.61
C ASN A 140 -16.37 -5.17 9.36
N GLU A 141 -16.48 -5.13 10.69
CA GLU A 141 -16.76 -6.31 11.50
C GLU A 141 -18.19 -6.81 11.25
N GLU A 142 -19.17 -5.92 11.20
CA GLU A 142 -20.55 -6.29 10.88
C GLU A 142 -20.66 -6.89 9.48
N GLN A 143 -20.02 -6.27 8.50
CA GLN A 143 -19.97 -6.83 7.14
C GLN A 143 -19.37 -8.23 7.12
N ARG A 144 -18.26 -8.46 7.85
CA ARG A 144 -17.65 -9.79 7.99
C ARG A 144 -18.59 -10.77 8.67
N ASN A 145 -19.29 -10.34 9.72
CA ASN A 145 -20.24 -11.19 10.43
C ASN A 145 -21.37 -11.67 9.52
N ILE A 146 -21.91 -10.79 8.67
CA ILE A 146 -22.93 -11.15 7.69
C ILE A 146 -22.37 -12.17 6.70
N MET A 147 -21.18 -11.90 6.13
CA MET A 147 -20.54 -12.82 5.19
C MET A 147 -20.20 -14.18 5.82
N ASN A 148 -19.78 -14.19 7.09
CA ASN A 148 -19.43 -15.41 7.80
C ASN A 148 -20.64 -16.29 8.17
N LYS A 149 -21.86 -15.72 8.18
CA LYS A 149 -23.11 -16.52 8.34
C LYS A 149 -23.39 -17.38 7.11
N VAL A 150 -22.77 -17.07 5.97
CA VAL A 150 -22.89 -17.91 4.76
C VAL A 150 -22.06 -19.18 4.97
N PRO A 151 -22.67 -20.35 4.92
CA PRO A 151 -21.98 -21.63 5.15
C PRO A 151 -20.97 -21.91 4.03
N GLU A 152 -20.10 -22.87 4.28
CA GLU A 152 -19.23 -23.38 3.22
C GLU A 152 -20.06 -24.07 2.13
N MET A 153 -19.62 -23.87 0.89
CA MET A 153 -20.34 -24.42 -0.26
C MET A 153 -20.08 -25.91 -0.40
N THR A 154 -21.16 -26.63 -0.55
CA THR A 154 -21.12 -28.06 -0.82
C THR A 154 -20.90 -28.36 -2.31
N PRO A 155 -20.48 -29.59 -2.69
CA PRO A 155 -20.45 -30.00 -4.09
C PRO A 155 -21.80 -29.83 -4.81
N TYR A 156 -22.90 -29.96 -4.08
CA TYR A 156 -24.24 -29.75 -4.61
C TYR A 156 -24.47 -28.26 -4.98
N ASP A 157 -24.06 -27.32 -4.10
CA ASP A 157 -24.18 -25.89 -4.38
C ASP A 157 -23.41 -25.47 -5.63
N VAL A 158 -22.20 -26.03 -5.79
CA VAL A 158 -21.36 -25.76 -6.97
C VAL A 158 -21.99 -26.34 -8.26
N LYS A 159 -22.55 -27.55 -8.20
CA LYS A 159 -23.27 -28.12 -9.34
C LYS A 159 -24.50 -27.28 -9.70
N GLN A 160 -25.31 -26.90 -8.71
CA GLN A 160 -26.48 -26.05 -8.93
C GLN A 160 -26.09 -24.70 -9.58
N TYR A 161 -24.98 -24.10 -9.15
CA TYR A 161 -24.44 -22.90 -9.77
C TYR A 161 -24.12 -23.12 -11.25
N LEU A 162 -23.35 -24.18 -11.56
CA LEU A 162 -23.00 -24.53 -12.93
C LEU A 162 -24.20 -24.82 -13.84
N ASP A 163 -25.28 -25.38 -13.28
CA ASP A 163 -26.52 -25.65 -14.01
C ASP A 163 -27.34 -24.37 -14.29
N THR A 164 -27.13 -23.33 -13.51
CA THR A 164 -27.93 -22.09 -13.59
C THR A 164 -27.22 -20.90 -14.21
N VAL A 165 -25.87 -20.88 -14.16
CA VAL A 165 -25.07 -19.80 -14.71
C VAL A 165 -24.93 -19.93 -16.23
N ASP A 166 -25.01 -18.81 -16.91
CA ASP A 166 -24.74 -18.74 -18.36
C ASP A 166 -23.29 -19.15 -18.61
N ALA A 167 -23.02 -20.04 -19.57
CA ALA A 167 -21.67 -20.53 -19.91
C ALA A 167 -20.65 -19.40 -20.17
N LYS A 168 -21.11 -18.25 -20.69
CA LYS A 168 -20.27 -17.06 -20.90
C LYS A 168 -19.88 -16.33 -19.63
N ASN A 169 -20.61 -16.58 -18.52
CA ASN A 169 -20.35 -15.97 -17.20
C ASN A 169 -19.58 -16.90 -16.28
N LEU A 170 -19.26 -18.12 -16.73
CA LEU A 170 -18.38 -19.01 -15.97
C LEU A 170 -16.99 -18.40 -15.82
N PRO A 171 -16.36 -18.57 -14.66
CA PRO A 171 -15.01 -18.06 -14.44
C PRO A 171 -14.04 -18.67 -15.45
N ILE A 172 -13.17 -17.82 -15.98
CA ILE A 172 -12.04 -18.28 -16.80
C ILE A 172 -10.87 -18.50 -15.86
N VAL A 173 -10.34 -19.72 -15.83
CA VAL A 173 -9.09 -20.05 -15.17
C VAL A 173 -7.96 -19.54 -16.05
N PRO A 174 -7.13 -18.62 -15.57
CA PRO A 174 -6.02 -18.10 -16.36
C PRO A 174 -4.96 -19.17 -16.59
N ILE A 175 -4.10 -18.93 -17.59
CA ILE A 175 -2.94 -19.79 -17.83
C ILE A 175 -2.05 -19.80 -16.57
N LYS A 176 -1.59 -20.99 -16.18
CA LYS A 176 -0.69 -21.18 -15.04
C LYS A 176 0.57 -21.93 -15.46
N TYR A 177 1.67 -21.52 -14.85
CA TYR A 177 2.99 -22.09 -15.11
C TYR A 177 3.53 -22.79 -13.87
N GLN A 178 4.04 -23.99 -14.03
CA GLN A 178 4.91 -24.63 -13.03
C GLN A 178 6.34 -24.44 -13.51
N LEU A 179 7.18 -23.88 -12.65
CA LEU A 179 8.50 -23.40 -13.01
C LEU A 179 9.56 -23.94 -12.05
N SER A 180 10.76 -24.14 -12.58
CA SER A 180 11.97 -24.36 -11.81
C SER A 180 13.03 -23.33 -12.17
N GLN A 181 13.87 -22.92 -11.21
CA GLN A 181 14.92 -21.91 -11.42
C GLN A 181 16.27 -22.36 -10.89
N ILE A 182 17.32 -21.86 -11.52
CA ILE A 182 18.69 -21.90 -10.99
C ILE A 182 19.16 -20.47 -10.88
N CYS A 183 19.49 -20.02 -9.68
CA CYS A 183 19.85 -18.64 -9.38
C CYS A 183 21.31 -18.51 -8.99
N LEU A 184 22.00 -17.50 -9.53
CA LEU A 184 23.32 -17.06 -9.10
C LEU A 184 23.27 -15.59 -8.73
N TYR A 185 23.98 -15.24 -7.66
CA TYR A 185 24.20 -13.86 -7.29
C TYR A 185 25.51 -13.37 -7.89
N PRO A 186 25.61 -12.08 -8.28
CA PRO A 186 26.90 -11.47 -8.57
C PRO A 186 27.77 -11.47 -7.31
N ASP A 187 29.07 -11.30 -7.47
CA ASP A 187 30.01 -11.30 -6.34
C ASP A 187 29.72 -10.11 -5.41
N ARG A 188 28.99 -10.41 -4.33
CA ARG A 188 28.56 -9.40 -3.35
C ARG A 188 29.66 -8.98 -2.41
N GLU A 189 30.59 -9.87 -2.08
CA GLU A 189 31.65 -9.57 -1.12
C GLU A 189 32.56 -8.47 -1.66
N ALA A 190 32.98 -8.58 -2.91
CA ALA A 190 33.78 -7.55 -3.56
C ALA A 190 33.03 -6.20 -3.65
N ALA A 191 31.76 -6.21 -4.06
CA ALA A 191 30.96 -5.00 -4.15
C ALA A 191 30.73 -4.34 -2.77
N ASN A 192 30.42 -5.13 -1.75
CA ASN A 192 30.24 -4.65 -0.38
C ASN A 192 31.55 -4.09 0.19
N LEU A 193 32.68 -4.76 -0.06
CA LEU A 193 33.99 -4.29 0.38
C LEU A 193 34.32 -2.92 -0.21
N ALA A 194 34.14 -2.75 -1.50
CA ALA A 194 34.41 -1.47 -2.18
C ALA A 194 33.56 -0.32 -1.61
N VAL A 195 32.28 -0.57 -1.33
CA VAL A 195 31.40 0.43 -0.70
C VAL A 195 31.83 0.76 0.72
N ARG A 196 32.19 -0.26 1.52
CA ARG A 196 32.69 -0.08 2.89
C ARG A 196 33.97 0.72 2.91
N GLU A 197 34.96 0.42 2.03
CA GLU A 197 36.18 1.18 1.91
C GLU A 197 35.94 2.65 1.57
N LYS A 198 35.02 2.91 0.62
CA LYS A 198 34.64 4.27 0.24
C LYS A 198 33.97 5.04 1.38
N LEU A 199 33.07 4.38 2.15
CA LEU A 199 32.44 5.00 3.32
C LEU A 199 33.43 5.25 4.45
N LEU A 200 34.43 4.38 4.65
CA LEU A 200 35.50 4.61 5.61
C LEU A 200 36.34 5.83 5.25
N ASP A 201 36.73 5.98 3.96
CA ASP A 201 37.40 7.19 3.45
C ASP A 201 36.55 8.45 3.73
N LEU A 202 35.28 8.43 3.35
CA LEU A 202 34.39 9.58 3.58
C LEU A 202 34.25 9.91 5.07
N ARG A 203 34.13 8.89 5.92
CA ARG A 203 34.06 9.05 7.37
C ARG A 203 35.35 9.68 7.92
N GLU A 204 36.49 9.23 7.49
CA GLU A 204 37.80 9.79 7.89
C GLU A 204 37.92 11.25 7.46
N ARG A 205 37.54 11.61 6.26
CA ARG A 205 37.53 12.99 5.75
C ARG A 205 36.64 13.90 6.59
N ILE A 206 35.45 13.40 7.02
CA ILE A 206 34.56 14.17 7.90
C ILE A 206 35.21 14.36 9.28
N ILE A 207 35.82 13.33 9.86
CA ILE A 207 36.52 13.42 11.13
C ILE A 207 37.67 14.43 11.06
N ASN A 208 38.34 14.50 9.90
CA ASN A 208 39.45 15.44 9.64
C ASN A 208 38.93 16.86 9.28
N GLY A 209 37.64 17.14 9.35
CA GLY A 209 37.07 18.47 9.27
C GLY A 209 36.36 18.82 7.95
N GLU A 210 36.24 17.90 7.00
CA GLU A 210 35.40 18.15 5.83
C GLU A 210 33.92 18.17 6.23
N LYS A 211 33.16 19.06 5.59
CA LYS A 211 31.73 19.20 5.91
C LYS A 211 30.93 17.99 5.44
N PHE A 212 30.27 17.31 6.37
CA PHE A 212 29.37 16.19 6.08
C PHE A 212 28.40 16.50 4.94
N SER A 213 27.75 17.66 4.99
CA SER A 213 26.76 18.07 3.98
C SER A 213 27.34 18.23 2.58
N THR A 214 28.62 18.58 2.45
CA THR A 214 29.30 18.66 1.16
C THR A 214 29.52 17.26 0.59
N LEU A 215 30.04 16.35 1.41
CA LEU A 215 30.29 14.97 0.99
C LEU A 215 28.98 14.23 0.70
N ALA A 216 27.93 14.47 1.48
CA ALA A 216 26.61 13.91 1.21
C ALA A 216 26.05 14.34 -0.15
N ARG A 217 26.19 15.63 -0.51
CA ARG A 217 25.75 16.11 -1.85
C ARG A 217 26.53 15.50 -3.00
N MET A 218 27.81 15.20 -2.76
CA MET A 218 28.71 14.67 -3.81
C MET A 218 28.61 13.16 -3.98
N TYR A 219 28.38 12.43 -2.90
CA TYR A 219 28.54 10.98 -2.88
C TYR A 219 27.31 10.20 -2.46
N SER A 220 26.34 10.81 -1.72
CA SER A 220 25.17 10.06 -1.25
C SER A 220 24.25 9.68 -2.42
N GLU A 221 23.90 8.41 -2.47
CA GLU A 221 22.97 7.83 -3.44
C GLU A 221 21.51 7.86 -2.95
N ASP A 222 21.25 8.54 -1.82
CA ASP A 222 19.88 8.80 -1.38
C ASP A 222 19.27 10.00 -2.12
N PRO A 223 18.32 9.80 -3.06
CA PRO A 223 17.72 10.92 -3.80
C PRO A 223 16.87 11.85 -2.91
N GLY A 224 16.40 11.35 -1.77
CA GLY A 224 15.55 12.07 -0.84
C GLY A 224 16.29 13.12 -0.01
N SER A 225 17.56 12.88 0.34
CA SER A 225 18.31 13.75 1.24
C SER A 225 19.61 14.30 0.67
N SER A 226 20.22 13.68 -0.36
CA SER A 226 21.53 14.06 -0.88
C SER A 226 21.62 15.55 -1.24
N ARG A 227 20.62 16.10 -1.92
CA ARG A 227 20.55 17.53 -2.30
C ARG A 227 20.49 18.46 -1.08
N ARG A 228 19.94 17.99 0.05
CA ARG A 228 19.89 18.73 1.33
C ARG A 228 21.11 18.45 2.21
N GLY A 229 22.20 17.89 1.64
CA GLY A 229 23.39 17.55 2.39
C GLY A 229 23.25 16.33 3.30
N GLY A 230 22.35 15.42 2.93
CA GLY A 230 22.05 14.19 3.63
C GLY A 230 21.04 14.35 4.78
N GLU A 231 20.50 15.56 5.00
CA GLU A 231 19.59 15.83 6.13
C GLU A 231 18.19 15.27 5.88
N LEU A 232 17.70 14.47 6.86
CA LEU A 232 16.42 13.77 6.81
C LEU A 232 15.28 14.59 7.39
N GLY A 233 15.59 15.55 8.30
CA GLY A 233 14.61 16.27 9.10
C GLY A 233 14.24 15.49 10.38
N MET A 234 13.44 16.11 11.24
CA MET A 234 12.95 15.48 12.47
C MET A 234 11.92 14.42 12.12
N ALA A 235 12.18 13.17 12.51
CA ALA A 235 11.32 12.05 12.18
C ALA A 235 11.33 10.98 13.28
N SER A 236 10.26 10.19 13.36
CA SER A 236 10.16 9.07 14.30
C SER A 236 11.13 7.96 13.94
N LYS A 237 11.70 7.31 14.97
CA LYS A 237 12.57 6.14 14.77
C LYS A 237 11.87 4.99 14.03
N SER A 238 10.54 4.92 14.07
CA SER A 238 9.74 3.85 13.48
C SER A 238 9.68 3.87 11.94
N ILE A 239 10.03 5.00 11.30
CA ILE A 239 10.02 5.12 9.83
C ILE A 239 11.32 4.66 9.17
N PHE A 240 12.36 4.41 9.95
CA PHE A 240 13.67 3.97 9.46
C PHE A 240 13.88 2.48 9.73
N TRP A 241 14.77 1.86 8.98
CA TRP A 241 15.19 0.50 9.27
C TRP A 241 15.74 0.37 10.70
N PRO A 242 15.45 -0.71 11.44
CA PRO A 242 15.88 -0.88 12.82
C PRO A 242 17.38 -0.62 13.03
N ALA A 243 18.23 -1.16 12.17
CA ALA A 243 19.68 -0.94 12.26
C ALA A 243 20.07 0.54 12.15
N PHE A 244 19.38 1.31 11.29
CA PHE A 244 19.57 2.76 11.15
C PHE A 244 19.12 3.51 12.41
N SER A 245 17.92 3.20 12.88
CA SER A 245 17.32 3.82 14.07
C SER A 245 18.14 3.55 15.32
N ASP A 246 18.55 2.31 15.54
CA ASP A 246 19.34 1.89 16.68
C ASP A 246 20.71 2.62 16.70
N ALA A 247 21.36 2.68 15.53
CA ALA A 247 22.60 3.42 15.39
C ALA A 247 22.40 4.92 15.69
N ALA A 248 21.39 5.55 15.09
CA ALA A 248 21.09 6.97 15.30
C ALA A 248 20.75 7.25 16.76
N MET A 249 19.90 6.41 17.39
CA MET A 249 19.50 6.56 18.78
C MET A 249 20.64 6.35 19.78
N SER A 250 21.67 5.56 19.45
CA SER A 250 22.85 5.34 20.28
C SER A 250 23.86 6.49 20.25
N LEU A 251 23.90 7.27 19.15
CA LEU A 251 24.86 8.35 18.95
C LEU A 251 24.53 9.59 19.78
N LYS A 252 25.54 10.33 20.20
CA LYS A 252 25.38 11.71 20.69
C LYS A 252 25.30 12.66 19.48
N PRO A 253 24.57 13.80 19.59
CA PRO A 253 24.60 14.83 18.55
C PRO A 253 26.02 15.25 18.17
N GLY A 254 26.26 15.37 16.86
CA GLY A 254 27.58 15.70 16.29
C GLY A 254 28.56 14.54 16.17
N VAL A 255 28.21 13.34 16.61
CA VAL A 255 29.05 12.14 16.47
C VAL A 255 28.65 11.36 15.23
N ILE A 256 29.66 10.88 14.48
CA ILE A 256 29.48 10.11 13.25
C ILE A 256 29.49 8.62 13.59
N SER A 257 28.51 7.87 13.05
CA SER A 257 28.41 6.42 13.24
C SER A 257 29.61 5.65 12.66
N GLN A 258 29.74 4.41 13.08
CA GLN A 258 30.37 3.39 12.23
C GLN A 258 29.50 3.15 10.99
N ILE A 259 29.99 2.31 10.06
CA ILE A 259 29.18 1.91 8.89
C ILE A 259 27.98 1.11 9.39
N VAL A 260 26.78 1.53 9.00
CA VAL A 260 25.49 0.88 9.31
C VAL A 260 24.98 0.24 8.02
N GLU A 261 24.73 -1.06 8.07
CA GLU A 261 24.16 -1.81 6.97
C GLU A 261 22.64 -1.90 7.13
N THR A 262 21.92 -1.58 6.06
CA THR A 262 20.47 -1.71 5.97
C THR A 262 20.09 -2.36 4.64
N PRO A 263 18.84 -2.73 4.44
CA PRO A 263 18.35 -3.18 3.13
C PRO A 263 18.60 -2.19 1.99
N ASP A 264 18.64 -0.88 2.27
CA ASP A 264 18.88 0.16 1.26
C ASP A 264 20.35 0.27 0.85
N GLY A 265 21.27 -0.26 1.66
CA GLY A 265 22.71 -0.19 1.44
C GLY A 265 23.50 0.11 2.72
N PHE A 266 24.64 0.76 2.55
CA PHE A 266 25.56 1.09 3.64
C PHE A 266 25.49 2.58 3.95
N HIS A 267 25.45 2.93 5.21
CA HIS A 267 25.28 4.31 5.69
C HIS A 267 26.39 4.70 6.65
N ILE A 268 26.75 5.98 6.63
CA ILE A 268 27.30 6.69 7.79
C ILE A 268 26.32 7.76 8.19
N ILE A 269 26.12 7.92 9.50
CA ILE A 269 25.04 8.72 10.09
C ILE A 269 25.64 9.72 11.06
N GLU A 270 25.16 10.96 11.05
CA GLU A 270 25.43 11.96 12.08
C GLU A 270 24.10 12.48 12.60
N VAL A 271 23.91 12.39 13.91
CA VAL A 271 22.70 12.92 14.55
C VAL A 271 22.88 14.41 14.80
N ILE A 272 21.89 15.20 14.39
CA ILE A 272 21.85 16.65 14.62
C ILE A 272 21.14 16.95 15.93
N GLU A 273 19.97 16.34 16.15
CA GLU A 273 19.12 16.58 17.31
C GLU A 273 18.28 15.34 17.64
N LYS A 274 17.92 15.18 18.91
CA LYS A 274 17.00 14.14 19.41
C LYS A 274 15.93 14.72 20.32
N LYS A 275 14.71 14.21 20.19
CA LYS A 275 13.58 14.56 21.06
C LYS A 275 12.70 13.32 21.30
N GLY A 276 12.88 12.66 22.44
CA GLY A 276 12.20 11.39 22.74
C GLY A 276 12.54 10.30 21.71
N ASP A 277 11.54 9.73 21.08
CA ASP A 277 11.66 8.72 20.02
C ASP A 277 11.86 9.31 18.60
N MET A 278 11.99 10.62 18.52
CA MET A 278 12.27 11.34 17.26
C MET A 278 13.72 11.80 17.22
N PHE A 279 14.28 11.84 16.03
CA PHE A 279 15.60 12.42 15.77
C PHE A 279 15.67 13.11 14.43
N ASN A 280 16.51 14.16 14.34
CA ASN A 280 17.01 14.71 13.09
C ASN A 280 18.43 14.21 12.87
N ALA A 281 18.69 13.58 11.73
CA ALA A 281 20.00 13.10 11.35
C ALA A 281 20.33 13.46 9.90
N ARG A 282 21.57 13.39 9.56
CA ARG A 282 22.05 13.38 8.18
C ARG A 282 22.84 12.12 7.93
N HIS A 283 22.76 11.61 6.69
CA HIS A 283 23.43 10.39 6.31
C HIS A 283 24.05 10.48 4.92
N ILE A 284 25.02 9.61 4.69
CA ILE A 284 25.54 9.29 3.35
C ILE A 284 25.22 7.82 3.13
N LEU A 285 24.40 7.56 2.11
CA LEU A 285 24.05 6.23 1.65
C LEU A 285 24.90 5.90 0.42
N LEU A 286 25.55 4.74 0.42
CA LEU A 286 26.12 4.13 -0.77
C LEU A 286 25.57 2.72 -0.95
N LYS A 287 25.28 2.36 -2.20
CA LYS A 287 24.75 1.05 -2.58
C LYS A 287 25.85 0.21 -3.24
N PRO A 288 25.92 -1.10 -2.96
CA PRO A 288 26.80 -1.97 -3.71
C PRO A 288 26.44 -1.97 -5.19
N THR A 289 27.40 -1.64 -6.03
CA THR A 289 27.25 -1.69 -7.50
C THR A 289 28.08 -2.84 -8.03
N TYR A 290 27.44 -3.70 -8.84
CA TYR A 290 28.11 -4.80 -9.49
C TYR A 290 28.77 -4.32 -10.78
N THR A 291 30.00 -4.73 -10.99
CA THR A 291 30.71 -4.42 -12.22
C THR A 291 30.12 -5.18 -13.40
N SER A 292 30.33 -4.70 -14.62
CA SER A 292 29.96 -5.44 -15.83
C SER A 292 30.64 -6.81 -15.92
N GLU A 293 31.80 -6.97 -15.29
CA GLU A 293 32.53 -8.23 -15.23
C GLU A 293 31.82 -9.24 -14.30
N ASP A 294 31.38 -8.82 -13.12
CA ASP A 294 30.63 -9.67 -12.18
C ASP A 294 29.31 -10.17 -12.80
N LYS A 295 28.62 -9.26 -13.48
CA LYS A 295 27.40 -9.57 -14.24
C LYS A 295 27.68 -10.61 -15.32
N ASN A 296 28.67 -10.36 -16.16
CA ASN A 296 29.07 -11.24 -17.26
C ASN A 296 29.50 -12.62 -16.77
N LYS A 297 30.18 -12.71 -15.62
CA LYS A 297 30.58 -13.98 -15.02
C LYS A 297 29.39 -14.84 -14.66
N ALA A 298 28.40 -14.27 -13.96
CA ALA A 298 27.16 -14.97 -13.60
C ALA A 298 26.39 -15.43 -14.85
N PHE A 299 26.24 -14.55 -15.86
CA PHE A 299 25.61 -14.90 -17.13
C PHE A 299 26.32 -16.06 -17.85
N LYS A 300 27.64 -16.00 -18.03
CA LYS A 300 28.40 -17.04 -18.68
C LYS A 300 28.31 -18.39 -17.96
N THR A 301 28.33 -18.36 -16.63
CA THR A 301 28.20 -19.58 -15.83
C THR A 301 26.82 -20.21 -16.03
N LEU A 302 25.74 -19.43 -16.02
CA LEU A 302 24.38 -19.93 -16.26
C LEU A 302 24.19 -20.40 -17.70
N ASP A 303 24.78 -19.74 -18.69
CA ASP A 303 24.68 -20.14 -20.10
C ASP A 303 25.44 -21.44 -20.38
N SER A 304 26.64 -21.60 -19.78
CA SER A 304 27.38 -22.87 -19.83
C SER A 304 26.56 -24.01 -19.19
N LEU A 305 26.01 -23.76 -18.00
CA LEU A 305 25.20 -24.73 -17.29
C LEU A 305 23.93 -25.11 -18.07
N ARG A 306 23.27 -24.11 -18.68
CA ARG A 306 22.13 -24.33 -19.59
C ARG A 306 22.52 -25.24 -20.76
N THR A 307 23.69 -24.98 -21.36
CA THR A 307 24.20 -25.80 -22.47
C THR A 307 24.45 -27.24 -22.07
N GLU A 308 25.05 -27.47 -20.91
CA GLU A 308 25.27 -28.82 -20.35
C GLU A 308 23.95 -29.55 -20.06
N ILE A 309 22.94 -28.84 -19.54
CA ILE A 309 21.60 -29.41 -19.29
C ILE A 309 20.94 -29.80 -20.62
N LEU A 310 20.98 -28.91 -21.62
CA LEU A 310 20.42 -29.16 -22.95
C LEU A 310 21.12 -30.31 -23.68
N ALA A 311 22.42 -30.50 -23.44
CA ALA A 311 23.18 -31.63 -23.96
C ALA A 311 22.91 -32.95 -23.19
N GLY A 312 22.13 -32.92 -22.09
CA GLY A 312 21.85 -34.10 -21.27
C GLY A 312 23.00 -34.53 -20.37
N ALA A 313 24.07 -33.74 -20.23
CA ALA A 313 25.21 -34.05 -19.39
C ALA A 313 24.86 -34.01 -17.90
N VAL A 314 23.91 -33.16 -17.53
CA VAL A 314 23.36 -33.01 -16.16
C VAL A 314 21.87 -32.73 -16.24
N THR A 315 21.10 -33.19 -15.27
CA THR A 315 19.68 -32.84 -15.18
C THR A 315 19.51 -31.45 -14.57
N PHE A 316 18.40 -30.73 -14.90
CA PHE A 316 18.10 -29.44 -14.31
C PHE A 316 18.07 -29.51 -12.77
N GLN A 317 17.43 -30.54 -12.22
CA GLN A 317 17.33 -30.77 -10.79
C GLN A 317 18.69 -30.94 -10.11
N MET A 318 19.60 -31.75 -10.70
CA MET A 318 20.96 -31.91 -10.17
C MET A 318 21.73 -30.60 -10.23
N ALA A 319 21.60 -29.88 -11.34
CA ALA A 319 22.25 -28.56 -11.52
C ALA A 319 21.71 -27.55 -10.49
N ALA A 320 20.41 -27.52 -10.24
CA ALA A 320 19.81 -26.66 -9.23
C ALA A 320 20.33 -26.96 -7.82
N ASN A 321 20.35 -28.24 -7.43
CA ASN A 321 20.84 -28.66 -6.12
C ASN A 321 22.31 -28.28 -5.89
N PHE A 322 23.12 -28.29 -6.95
CA PHE A 322 24.56 -28.07 -6.84
C PHE A 322 24.95 -26.59 -6.98
N TYR A 323 24.44 -25.92 -8.00
CA TYR A 323 24.87 -24.59 -8.41
C TYR A 323 23.96 -23.47 -7.93
N SER A 324 22.64 -23.73 -7.72
CA SER A 324 21.74 -22.66 -7.30
C SER A 324 22.13 -22.09 -5.93
N GLN A 325 22.09 -20.79 -5.84
CA GLN A 325 22.32 -20.03 -4.60
C GLN A 325 21.02 -19.58 -3.93
N ASP A 326 19.86 -19.86 -4.56
CA ASP A 326 18.56 -19.60 -3.98
C ASP A 326 18.21 -20.68 -2.94
N ALA A 327 18.19 -20.30 -1.67
CA ALA A 327 17.95 -21.22 -0.56
C ALA A 327 16.55 -21.82 -0.59
N ALA A 328 15.57 -21.11 -1.12
CA ALA A 328 14.17 -21.53 -1.14
C ALA A 328 13.93 -22.71 -2.11
N THR A 329 14.62 -22.70 -3.26
CA THR A 329 14.37 -23.69 -4.32
C THR A 329 15.49 -24.69 -4.52
N LYS A 330 16.71 -24.37 -4.03
CA LYS A 330 17.91 -25.21 -4.21
C LYS A 330 17.69 -26.66 -3.83
N THR A 331 17.15 -26.90 -2.65
CA THR A 331 16.97 -28.26 -2.09
C THR A 331 15.80 -29.04 -2.73
N ASN A 332 14.94 -28.33 -3.46
CA ASN A 332 13.79 -28.89 -4.17
C ASN A 332 14.01 -28.99 -5.69
N GLY A 333 15.27 -29.12 -6.11
CA GLY A 333 15.61 -29.25 -7.54
C GLY A 333 15.30 -28.01 -8.38
N GLY A 334 15.20 -26.85 -7.74
CA GLY A 334 14.90 -25.57 -8.37
C GLY A 334 13.41 -25.25 -8.46
N GLN A 335 12.50 -26.15 -8.06
CA GLN A 335 11.06 -25.93 -8.20
C GLN A 335 10.59 -24.74 -7.37
N MET A 336 9.92 -23.82 -8.04
CA MET A 336 9.33 -22.64 -7.42
C MET A 336 8.00 -22.97 -6.73
N ALA A 337 7.74 -22.33 -5.60
CA ALA A 337 6.46 -22.40 -4.92
C ALA A 337 6.10 -21.00 -4.35
N ASP A 338 4.82 -20.68 -4.35
CA ASP A 338 4.31 -19.47 -3.71
C ASP A 338 4.42 -19.63 -2.18
N PRO A 339 5.16 -18.75 -1.48
CA PRO A 339 5.40 -18.89 -0.05
C PRO A 339 4.13 -18.71 0.80
N ASN A 340 3.07 -18.13 0.26
CA ASN A 340 1.83 -17.87 0.98
C ASN A 340 0.83 -19.03 0.86
N THR A 341 0.76 -19.61 -0.34
CA THR A 341 -0.23 -20.65 -0.67
C THR A 341 0.36 -22.03 -0.74
N GLY A 342 1.69 -22.16 -0.86
CA GLY A 342 2.40 -23.42 -1.12
C GLY A 342 2.18 -23.96 -2.54
N SER A 343 1.45 -23.25 -3.40
CA SER A 343 1.20 -23.66 -4.78
C SER A 343 2.48 -23.64 -5.60
N SER A 344 2.71 -24.68 -6.38
CA SER A 344 3.79 -24.72 -7.38
C SER A 344 3.36 -24.16 -8.74
N TYR A 345 2.11 -23.72 -8.88
CA TYR A 345 1.57 -23.09 -10.07
C TYR A 345 1.40 -21.61 -9.87
N PHE A 346 1.84 -20.83 -10.84
CA PHE A 346 1.81 -19.37 -10.84
C PHE A 346 0.98 -18.83 -12.01
N GLU A 347 0.14 -17.87 -11.75
CA GLU A 347 -0.47 -17.03 -12.76
C GLU A 347 0.51 -15.95 -13.23
N ILE A 348 0.26 -15.32 -14.37
CA ILE A 348 1.19 -14.36 -14.98
C ILE A 348 1.46 -13.16 -14.05
N ASP A 349 0.44 -12.66 -13.37
CA ASP A 349 0.52 -11.53 -12.44
C ASP A 349 1.24 -11.84 -11.13
N GLN A 350 1.42 -13.11 -10.79
CA GLN A 350 2.21 -13.59 -9.66
C GLN A 350 3.71 -13.70 -10.00
N LEU A 351 4.05 -13.66 -11.28
CA LEU A 351 5.43 -13.71 -11.75
C LEU A 351 6.01 -12.31 -11.87
N LYS A 352 7.32 -12.18 -11.62
CA LYS A 352 8.03 -10.94 -11.91
C LYS A 352 8.01 -10.68 -13.42
N PRO A 353 7.89 -9.42 -13.85
CA PRO A 353 7.85 -9.08 -15.27
C PRO A 353 9.01 -9.64 -16.08
N GLU A 354 10.23 -9.63 -15.49
CA GLU A 354 11.45 -10.15 -16.11
C GLU A 354 11.39 -11.67 -16.28
N ASP A 355 10.87 -12.37 -15.27
CA ASP A 355 10.72 -13.82 -15.29
C ASP A 355 9.71 -14.25 -16.34
N TYR A 356 8.55 -13.60 -16.36
CA TYR A 356 7.54 -13.86 -17.39
C TYR A 356 8.07 -13.56 -18.80
N LYS A 357 8.82 -12.47 -18.96
CA LYS A 357 9.45 -12.14 -20.24
C LYS A 357 10.43 -13.23 -20.71
N ALA A 358 11.15 -13.82 -19.77
CA ALA A 358 12.12 -14.88 -20.07
C ALA A 358 11.47 -16.21 -20.48
N ILE A 359 10.30 -16.53 -19.93
CA ILE A 359 9.60 -17.79 -20.25
C ILE A 359 8.53 -17.66 -21.33
N ARG A 360 8.16 -16.42 -21.68
CA ARG A 360 7.11 -16.18 -22.69
C ARG A 360 7.46 -16.82 -24.01
N GLY A 361 6.63 -17.77 -24.46
CA GLY A 361 6.80 -18.50 -25.71
C GLY A 361 7.62 -19.78 -25.58
N LEU A 362 8.16 -20.09 -24.41
CA LEU A 362 8.76 -21.40 -24.15
C LEU A 362 7.67 -22.47 -23.99
N LYS A 363 8.01 -23.69 -24.40
CA LYS A 363 7.20 -24.89 -24.22
C LYS A 363 7.60 -25.62 -22.94
N GLU A 364 6.76 -26.57 -22.53
CA GLU A 364 7.09 -27.49 -21.46
C GLU A 364 8.43 -28.19 -21.71
N GLY A 365 9.27 -28.22 -20.68
CA GLY A 365 10.63 -28.76 -20.73
C GLY A 365 11.69 -27.79 -21.21
N GLU A 366 11.35 -26.68 -21.84
CA GLU A 366 12.34 -25.69 -22.33
C GLU A 366 12.88 -24.81 -21.23
N ILE A 367 14.10 -24.31 -21.42
CA ILE A 367 14.86 -23.52 -20.47
C ILE A 367 15.15 -22.15 -21.07
N SER A 368 14.89 -21.08 -20.33
CA SER A 368 15.16 -19.71 -20.75
C SER A 368 16.66 -19.46 -20.95
N ALA A 369 16.98 -18.44 -21.74
CA ALA A 369 18.32 -17.83 -21.63
C ALA A 369 18.51 -17.24 -20.22
N PRO A 370 19.76 -17.01 -19.77
CA PRO A 370 20.00 -16.30 -18.51
C PRO A 370 19.32 -14.94 -18.49
N VAL A 371 18.67 -14.61 -17.39
CA VAL A 371 17.93 -13.36 -17.18
C VAL A 371 18.37 -12.69 -15.88
N GLU A 372 18.47 -11.36 -15.92
CA GLU A 372 18.63 -10.54 -14.71
C GLU A 372 17.23 -10.36 -14.09
N SER A 373 17.11 -10.62 -12.81
CA SER A 373 15.89 -10.49 -12.03
C SER A 373 16.22 -9.94 -10.64
N THR A 374 15.22 -9.79 -9.81
CA THR A 374 15.39 -9.36 -8.43
C THR A 374 15.00 -10.50 -7.49
N ASP A 375 15.75 -10.62 -6.40
CA ASP A 375 15.40 -11.52 -5.31
C ASP A 375 14.51 -10.79 -4.31
N ASN A 376 13.33 -11.36 -4.03
CA ASN A 376 12.42 -10.90 -3.00
C ASN A 376 12.42 -11.94 -1.87
N GLU A 377 13.52 -12.05 -1.14
CA GLU A 377 13.54 -12.88 0.06
C GLU A 377 12.62 -12.27 1.13
N GLY A 378 11.43 -12.83 1.24
CA GLY A 378 10.49 -12.53 2.32
C GLY A 378 9.63 -11.28 2.12
N ARG A 379 8.65 -11.12 3.03
CA ARG A 379 7.87 -9.87 3.15
C ARG A 379 8.58 -8.91 4.10
N PRO A 380 8.49 -7.58 3.87
CA PRO A 380 9.12 -6.57 4.74
C PRO A 380 8.74 -6.69 6.22
N ASP A 381 7.56 -7.24 6.50
CA ASP A 381 6.97 -7.40 7.82
C ASP A 381 7.38 -8.69 8.56
N GLN A 382 7.97 -9.66 7.85
CA GLN A 382 8.25 -10.99 8.40
C GLN A 382 9.74 -11.31 8.55
N VAL A 383 10.64 -10.56 7.94
CA VAL A 383 12.08 -10.87 7.93
C VAL A 383 12.89 -9.70 8.43
N LYS A 384 13.59 -9.89 9.55
CA LYS A 384 14.52 -8.91 10.13
C LYS A 384 15.62 -8.41 9.17
N ASP A 385 15.93 -9.19 8.15
CA ASP A 385 16.99 -8.94 7.16
C ASP A 385 16.45 -8.80 5.73
N TYR A 386 15.21 -8.31 5.58
CA TYR A 386 14.62 -8.07 4.26
C TYR A 386 15.46 -7.10 3.44
N VAL A 387 16.02 -7.57 2.36
CA VAL A 387 16.79 -6.75 1.41
C VAL A 387 15.97 -6.57 0.15
N VAL A 388 15.41 -5.38 -0.02
CA VAL A 388 14.66 -5.03 -1.24
C VAL A 388 15.57 -5.12 -2.45
N GLY A 389 15.21 -6.01 -3.40
CA GLY A 389 15.74 -5.93 -4.76
C GLY A 389 17.20 -6.30 -4.94
N LYS A 390 17.68 -7.36 -4.29
CA LYS A 390 19.00 -7.93 -4.67
C LYS A 390 18.96 -8.40 -6.12
N THR A 391 19.85 -7.88 -6.95
CA THR A 391 20.04 -8.37 -8.32
C THR A 391 20.47 -9.83 -8.28
N ILE A 392 19.78 -10.69 -9.00
CA ILE A 392 20.11 -12.09 -9.24
C ILE A 392 20.11 -12.38 -10.74
N TYR A 393 20.83 -13.41 -11.09
CA TYR A 393 20.83 -13.98 -12.44
C TYR A 393 20.26 -15.38 -12.35
N LYS A 394 19.39 -15.74 -13.28
CA LYS A 394 18.78 -17.06 -13.29
C LYS A 394 18.47 -17.58 -14.67
N ILE A 395 18.38 -18.89 -14.78
CA ILE A 395 17.70 -19.61 -15.85
C ILE A 395 16.45 -20.23 -15.30
N ILE A 396 15.37 -20.19 -16.08
CA ILE A 396 14.06 -20.69 -15.68
C ILE A 396 13.66 -21.81 -16.63
N LYS A 397 13.28 -22.93 -16.09
CA LYS A 397 12.70 -24.04 -16.84
C LYS A 397 11.19 -24.03 -16.68
N VAL A 398 10.49 -24.18 -17.79
CA VAL A 398 9.04 -24.41 -17.79
C VAL A 398 8.78 -25.90 -17.58
N ASP A 399 8.33 -26.27 -16.40
CA ASP A 399 8.05 -27.67 -16.09
C ASP A 399 6.70 -28.09 -16.66
N LYS A 400 5.68 -27.26 -16.50
CA LYS A 400 4.33 -27.52 -16.98
C LYS A 400 3.58 -26.22 -17.31
N ILE A 401 2.69 -26.29 -18.28
CA ILE A 401 1.77 -25.21 -18.65
C ILE A 401 0.35 -25.72 -18.53
N LEU A 402 -0.45 -25.10 -17.67
CA LEU A 402 -1.89 -25.30 -17.66
C LEU A 402 -2.52 -24.22 -18.52
N PRO A 403 -3.08 -24.54 -19.69
CA PRO A 403 -3.66 -23.52 -20.56
C PRO A 403 -4.89 -22.88 -19.92
N SER A 404 -5.17 -21.64 -20.29
CA SER A 404 -6.40 -20.97 -19.87
C SER A 404 -7.61 -21.76 -20.37
N HIS A 405 -8.59 -21.93 -19.50
CA HIS A 405 -9.82 -22.65 -19.81
C HIS A 405 -11.00 -22.13 -18.99
N THR A 406 -12.21 -22.43 -19.40
CA THR A 406 -13.40 -22.17 -18.59
C THR A 406 -13.41 -23.16 -17.42
N ALA A 407 -13.66 -22.66 -16.19
CA ALA A 407 -13.66 -23.50 -15.00
C ALA A 407 -14.62 -24.69 -15.12
N THR A 408 -14.14 -25.85 -14.69
CA THR A 408 -14.89 -27.11 -14.69
C THR A 408 -15.02 -27.67 -13.30
N PHE A 409 -16.09 -28.42 -13.03
CA PHE A 409 -16.33 -29.02 -11.73
C PHE A 409 -15.18 -29.94 -11.28
N ASP A 410 -14.65 -30.74 -12.22
CA ASP A 410 -13.67 -31.78 -11.89
C ASP A 410 -12.27 -31.22 -11.63
N ASN A 411 -11.89 -30.15 -12.34
CA ASN A 411 -10.53 -29.62 -12.27
C ASN A 411 -10.43 -28.38 -11.34
N ASP A 412 -11.52 -27.59 -11.22
CA ASP A 412 -11.47 -26.27 -10.61
C ASP A 412 -12.46 -26.10 -9.46
N PHE A 413 -12.81 -27.23 -8.81
CA PHE A 413 -13.81 -27.24 -7.75
C PHE A 413 -13.58 -26.19 -6.67
N SER A 414 -12.36 -26.05 -6.15
CA SER A 414 -12.06 -25.09 -5.10
C SER A 414 -12.25 -23.64 -5.55
N GLN A 415 -11.91 -23.33 -6.80
CA GLN A 415 -12.10 -22.00 -7.37
C GLN A 415 -13.60 -21.70 -7.54
N LEU A 416 -14.36 -22.67 -8.09
CA LEU A 416 -15.81 -22.56 -8.23
C LEU A 416 -16.49 -22.44 -6.86
N GLN A 417 -16.07 -23.22 -5.88
CA GLN A 417 -16.57 -23.17 -4.51
C GLN A 417 -16.42 -21.77 -3.90
N ASN A 418 -15.24 -21.17 -4.08
CA ASN A 418 -14.98 -19.81 -3.60
C ASN A 418 -15.83 -18.77 -4.35
N GLU A 419 -16.03 -18.94 -5.65
CA GLU A 419 -16.86 -18.04 -6.46
C GLU A 419 -18.34 -18.08 -6.00
N VAL A 420 -18.90 -19.28 -5.87
CA VAL A 420 -20.27 -19.48 -5.39
C VAL A 420 -20.44 -18.92 -3.98
N ARG A 421 -19.45 -19.12 -3.11
CA ARG A 421 -19.46 -18.55 -1.75
C ARG A 421 -19.45 -17.03 -1.80
N ARG A 422 -18.62 -16.44 -2.63
CA ARG A 422 -18.53 -14.98 -2.81
C ARG A 422 -19.86 -14.39 -3.30
N GLU A 423 -20.49 -15.01 -4.29
CA GLU A 423 -21.83 -14.57 -4.75
C GLU A 423 -22.88 -14.64 -3.66
N LYS A 424 -22.91 -15.76 -2.89
CA LYS A 424 -23.85 -15.88 -1.77
C LYS A 424 -23.55 -14.87 -0.65
N GLN A 425 -22.30 -14.55 -0.41
CA GLN A 425 -21.91 -13.51 0.55
C GLN A 425 -22.35 -12.12 0.10
N MET A 426 -22.15 -11.80 -1.18
CA MET A 426 -22.62 -10.52 -1.73
C MET A 426 -24.15 -10.42 -1.68
N LYS A 427 -24.84 -11.50 -2.03
CA LYS A 427 -26.29 -11.56 -1.91
C LYS A 427 -26.76 -11.38 -0.45
N ALA A 428 -26.10 -12.00 0.52
CA ALA A 428 -26.42 -11.82 1.94
C ALA A 428 -26.25 -10.37 2.40
N ILE A 429 -25.23 -9.67 1.90
CA ILE A 429 -25.04 -8.24 2.13
C ILE A 429 -26.17 -7.43 1.51
N ASP A 430 -26.55 -7.72 0.27
CA ASP A 430 -27.62 -6.98 -0.43
C ASP A 430 -28.99 -7.24 0.22
N ASP A 431 -29.31 -8.49 0.60
CA ASP A 431 -30.52 -8.86 1.32
C ASP A 431 -30.59 -8.13 2.69
N PHE A 432 -29.48 -8.10 3.43
CA PHE A 432 -29.36 -7.35 4.69
C PHE A 432 -29.62 -5.86 4.48
N LEU A 433 -28.97 -5.25 3.49
CA LEU A 433 -29.13 -3.82 3.21
C LEU A 433 -30.56 -3.50 2.78
N ALA A 434 -31.19 -4.31 1.96
CA ALA A 434 -32.60 -4.14 1.55
C ALA A 434 -33.51 -4.16 2.75
N GLU A 435 -33.34 -5.11 3.69
CA GLU A 435 -34.09 -5.18 4.95
C GLU A 435 -33.86 -3.91 5.78
N LYS A 436 -32.63 -3.48 5.98
CA LYS A 436 -32.30 -2.33 6.82
C LYS A 436 -32.73 -1.01 6.21
N ILE A 437 -32.64 -0.83 4.91
CA ILE A 437 -33.19 0.34 4.20
C ILE A 437 -34.68 0.43 4.43
N ALA A 438 -35.42 -0.69 4.34
CA ALA A 438 -36.88 -0.71 4.56
C ALA A 438 -37.26 -0.39 6.01
N ALA A 439 -36.57 -1.02 6.98
CA ALA A 439 -36.96 -0.98 8.39
C ALA A 439 -36.42 0.26 9.14
N THR A 440 -35.34 0.88 8.68
CA THR A 440 -34.72 2.02 9.38
C THR A 440 -35.42 3.34 9.02
N HIS A 441 -35.54 4.20 10.02
CA HIS A 441 -35.93 5.59 9.78
C HIS A 441 -34.76 6.32 9.08
N ILE A 442 -34.98 6.67 7.82
CA ILE A 442 -34.00 7.34 6.99
C ILE A 442 -34.66 8.55 6.36
N ILE A 443 -33.98 9.69 6.38
CA ILE A 443 -34.40 10.92 5.73
C ILE A 443 -33.25 11.37 4.83
N ILE A 444 -33.52 11.68 3.58
CA ILE A 444 -32.54 12.22 2.61
C ILE A 444 -33.06 13.56 2.11
N ASP A 445 -32.19 14.56 2.05
CA ASP A 445 -32.51 15.90 1.54
C ASP A 445 -32.90 15.84 0.05
N PRO A 446 -33.95 16.53 -0.37
CA PRO A 446 -34.42 16.55 -1.76
C PRO A 446 -33.39 16.99 -2.78
N MET A 447 -32.28 17.66 -2.39
CA MET A 447 -31.20 18.01 -3.30
C MET A 447 -30.54 16.81 -3.99
N PHE A 448 -30.71 15.59 -3.45
CA PHE A 448 -30.20 14.34 -4.00
C PHE A 448 -31.30 13.51 -4.71
N LYS A 449 -32.46 14.11 -4.99
CA LYS A 449 -33.61 13.40 -5.59
C LYS A 449 -33.32 12.87 -6.98
N ASP A 450 -32.43 13.53 -7.72
CA ASP A 450 -32.02 13.15 -9.08
C ASP A 450 -30.87 12.14 -9.09
N CYS A 451 -30.45 11.63 -7.92
CA CYS A 451 -29.42 10.61 -7.84
C CYS A 451 -29.94 9.24 -8.29
N ASP A 452 -29.17 8.60 -9.19
CA ASP A 452 -29.40 7.21 -9.58
C ASP A 452 -28.67 6.29 -8.58
N PHE A 453 -29.37 5.97 -7.48
CA PHE A 453 -28.84 5.07 -6.46
C PHE A 453 -28.85 3.62 -6.97
N THR A 454 -27.77 2.89 -6.66
CA THR A 454 -27.63 1.50 -7.11
C THR A 454 -28.54 0.52 -6.41
N ARG A 455 -28.91 0.80 -5.15
CA ARG A 455 -29.80 -0.06 -4.36
C ARG A 455 -31.21 0.46 -4.34
N PRO A 456 -32.21 -0.42 -4.45
CA PRO A 456 -33.63 -0.03 -4.35
C PRO A 456 -33.97 0.42 -2.92
N GLY A 457 -35.04 1.25 -2.82
CA GLY A 457 -35.61 1.68 -1.53
C GLY A 457 -35.17 3.07 -1.08
N TRP A 458 -34.12 3.67 -1.59
CA TRP A 458 -33.71 5.03 -1.24
C TRP A 458 -34.73 6.09 -1.71
N ALA A 459 -35.39 5.87 -2.84
CA ALA A 459 -36.34 6.80 -3.41
C ALA A 459 -37.54 7.10 -2.45
N ALA A 460 -37.89 6.18 -1.55
CA ALA A 460 -38.95 6.36 -0.56
C ALA A 460 -38.46 7.10 0.71
N LYS A 461 -37.20 7.52 0.77
CA LYS A 461 -36.58 8.10 1.97
C LYS A 461 -36.32 9.60 1.86
N PHE A 462 -36.72 10.24 0.76
CA PHE A 462 -36.63 11.69 0.65
C PHE A 462 -37.64 12.40 1.56
N SER A 463 -37.19 13.47 2.23
CA SER A 463 -38.10 14.33 2.97
C SER A 463 -39.13 14.96 2.02
N GLU A 464 -40.36 15.05 2.47
CA GLU A 464 -41.35 15.93 1.82
C GLU A 464 -40.90 17.39 2.01
N ASP A 465 -41.00 18.21 0.97
CA ASP A 465 -40.66 19.63 0.97
C ASP A 465 -41.45 20.46 2.00
#